data_6cfd935caa75bd07ad8ddefc79cc64a9
#
_entry.id   6cfd935caa75bd07ad8ddefc79cc64a9
#
_cell.length_a   1.000
_cell.length_b   1.000
_cell.length_c   1.000
_cell.angle_alpha   90.00
_cell.angle_beta   90.00
_cell.angle_gamma   90.00
#
_symmetry.space_group_name_H-M   'P 1'
#
loop_
_entity.id
_entity.type
_entity.pdbx_description
1 polymer ?
#
loop_
_entity_poly.entity_id
_entity_poly.type
_entity_poly.pdbx_seq_one_letter_code
_entity_poly.pdbx_strand_id
1 'polypeptide(L)'
;NIGNESGYGERLFINSRGITIRGMIANRVGFSTSLTDNQERGPLFFQQWVNQNRAVPGVGFYKVFKKDLSAQDYFDARGYFTFNAAKFIDFQFGYDKNFIGNGYRSLFLSDWGNSNLFLKINTRIWKLNYQNLFMELMPQFTKNGDSLLKRKYAAMHHLSMNVTKWLNIGLFEGVMFGRTDHFDFQYLNPIIFYRHIEGSVGSPDNAVAGLDVKANVAKKFQFYGQLMLDEFILSKVKNDPTNWTNKFGFQLGGKYIDAFGVKNLDLQVEMNRVRPFTYSHYDTINNFTHYNQPMVHPLGANFQEWIGIVRYQPFPKWYLYARAIYYYKGLDSANANFGGDIFRSYNSRLTESGYKVGSGNKLTVINTLINISYEFRQNLFFEAGMMLRRAKEEGTGWEENHSMFNLGIRLNMFKRDYNF
;
A
#
# COMPACT_ATOMS: atom_id res chain seq x y z
N ASN A 1 2.34 -12.84 -20.12
CA ASN A 1 1.66 -13.87 -19.33
C ASN A 1 0.26 -14.09 -19.89
N ILE A 2 -0.17 -15.33 -19.96
CA ILE A 2 -1.51 -15.75 -20.35
C ILE A 2 -2.09 -16.63 -19.25
N GLY A 3 -3.40 -16.60 -19.07
CA GLY A 3 -4.07 -17.40 -18.06
C GLY A 3 -5.54 -17.63 -18.38
N ASN A 4 -6.16 -18.48 -17.58
CA ASN A 4 -7.58 -18.74 -17.61
C ASN A 4 -8.13 -18.67 -16.19
N GLU A 5 -9.37 -18.25 -16.07
CA GLU A 5 -10.13 -18.22 -14.83
C GLU A 5 -11.37 -19.12 -14.97
N SER A 6 -11.63 -19.95 -13.97
CA SER A 6 -12.77 -20.85 -13.98
C SER A 6 -14.09 -20.06 -13.98
N GLY A 7 -15.03 -20.42 -14.84
CA GLY A 7 -16.30 -19.71 -14.98
C GLY A 7 -16.25 -18.40 -15.77
N TYR A 8 -15.06 -17.98 -16.24
CA TYR A 8 -14.91 -16.83 -17.11
C TYR A 8 -14.51 -17.25 -18.52
N GLY A 9 -15.35 -16.94 -19.53
CA GLY A 9 -15.16 -17.41 -20.91
C GLY A 9 -14.00 -16.75 -21.65
N GLU A 10 -13.43 -15.67 -21.12
CA GLU A 10 -12.40 -14.90 -21.79
C GLU A 10 -11.00 -15.21 -21.23
N ARG A 11 -10.01 -15.22 -22.11
CA ARG A 11 -8.61 -15.46 -21.73
C ARG A 11 -8.04 -14.27 -20.97
N LEU A 12 -7.45 -14.53 -19.82
CA LEU A 12 -6.66 -13.55 -19.07
C LEU A 12 -5.29 -13.37 -19.73
N PHE A 13 -4.78 -12.15 -19.70
CA PHE A 13 -3.43 -11.88 -20.19
C PHE A 13 -2.83 -10.62 -19.54
N ILE A 14 -1.50 -10.60 -19.49
CA ILE A 14 -0.69 -9.42 -19.20
C ILE A 14 0.41 -9.37 -20.25
N ASN A 15 0.44 -8.29 -21.02
CA ASN A 15 1.49 -7.99 -21.99
C ASN A 15 2.13 -6.67 -21.58
N SER A 16 3.35 -6.75 -21.03
CA SER A 16 4.11 -5.59 -20.58
C SER A 16 5.40 -5.46 -21.37
N ARG A 17 5.69 -4.26 -21.85
CA ARG A 17 6.92 -3.92 -22.56
C ARG A 17 7.47 -2.66 -21.97
N GLY A 18 8.79 -2.57 -21.85
CA GLY A 18 9.35 -1.36 -21.26
C GLY A 18 10.87 -1.34 -21.25
N ILE A 19 11.38 -0.25 -20.74
CA ILE A 19 12.79 0.00 -20.55
C ILE A 19 13.02 0.57 -19.15
N THR A 20 14.12 0.14 -18.52
CA THR A 20 14.62 0.74 -17.29
C THR A 20 16.06 1.20 -17.52
N ILE A 21 16.33 2.46 -17.24
CA ILE A 21 17.65 3.06 -17.35
C ILE A 21 18.06 3.54 -15.96
N ARG A 22 19.27 3.17 -15.55
CA ARG A 22 19.88 3.60 -14.28
C ARG A 22 21.29 4.06 -14.54
N GLY A 23 21.70 5.10 -13.84
CA GLY A 23 23.04 5.63 -13.98
C GLY A 23 23.46 6.49 -12.80
N MET A 24 24.74 6.86 -12.84
CA MET A 24 25.36 7.77 -11.88
C MET A 24 26.26 8.76 -12.63
N ILE A 25 26.16 10.03 -12.28
CA ILE A 25 26.94 11.11 -12.85
C ILE A 25 27.87 11.64 -11.76
N ALA A 26 29.19 11.68 -12.06
CA ALA A 26 30.24 12.19 -11.19
C ALA A 26 30.21 11.66 -9.76
N ASN A 27 29.75 10.42 -9.53
CA ASN A 27 29.60 9.76 -8.24
C ASN A 27 28.76 10.56 -7.20
N ARG A 28 27.93 11.51 -7.66
CA ARG A 28 27.11 12.37 -6.80
C ARG A 28 25.64 12.36 -7.13
N VAL A 29 25.31 12.27 -8.41
CA VAL A 29 23.92 12.29 -8.87
C VAL A 29 23.58 10.92 -9.44
N GLY A 30 22.75 10.16 -8.74
CA GLY A 30 22.16 8.93 -9.25
C GLY A 30 20.81 9.22 -9.91
N PHE A 31 20.45 8.44 -10.93
CA PHE A 31 19.12 8.50 -11.53
C PHE A 31 18.60 7.12 -11.90
N SER A 32 17.30 6.98 -11.90
CA SER A 32 16.60 5.80 -12.40
C SER A 32 15.35 6.25 -13.13
N THR A 33 15.10 5.65 -14.27
CA THR A 33 13.85 5.84 -15.03
C THR A 33 13.35 4.48 -15.50
N SER A 34 12.03 4.23 -15.38
CA SER A 34 11.37 3.02 -15.86
C SER A 34 10.09 3.41 -16.58
N LEU A 35 9.95 2.95 -17.80
CA LEU A 35 8.81 3.22 -18.68
C LEU A 35 8.26 1.88 -19.14
N THR A 36 6.99 1.59 -18.81
CA THR A 36 6.32 0.35 -19.21
C THR A 36 4.96 0.63 -19.82
N ASP A 37 4.73 0.04 -20.97
CA ASP A 37 3.44 -0.03 -21.65
C ASP A 37 2.79 -1.38 -21.33
N ASN A 38 1.55 -1.37 -20.85
CA ASN A 38 0.88 -2.53 -20.31
C ASN A 38 -0.51 -2.70 -20.90
N GLN A 39 -0.79 -3.90 -21.36
CA GLN A 39 -2.13 -4.34 -21.72
C GLN A 39 -2.51 -5.53 -20.85
N GLU A 40 -3.60 -5.42 -20.11
CA GLU A 40 -3.99 -6.37 -19.09
C GLU A 40 -5.48 -6.67 -19.14
N ARG A 41 -5.83 -7.97 -19.14
CA ARG A 41 -7.12 -8.48 -18.71
C ARG A 41 -6.86 -9.34 -17.48
N GLY A 42 -7.06 -8.73 -16.31
CA GLY A 42 -6.94 -9.41 -15.02
C GLY A 42 -8.17 -10.26 -14.68
N PRO A 43 -8.14 -10.98 -13.54
CA PRO A 43 -9.29 -11.76 -13.07
C PRO A 43 -10.53 -10.88 -12.79
N LEU A 44 -11.70 -11.50 -12.71
CA LEU A 44 -12.98 -10.77 -12.59
C LEU A 44 -13.00 -9.80 -11.40
N PHE A 45 -12.52 -10.19 -10.24
CA PHE A 45 -12.49 -9.29 -9.08
C PHE A 45 -11.57 -8.07 -9.29
N PHE A 46 -10.49 -8.20 -10.07
CA PHE A 46 -9.66 -7.08 -10.49
C PHE A 46 -10.44 -6.14 -11.40
N GLN A 47 -11.16 -6.67 -12.40
CA GLN A 47 -11.97 -5.87 -13.31
C GLN A 47 -13.09 -5.14 -12.55
N GLN A 48 -13.74 -5.79 -11.59
CA GLN A 48 -14.73 -5.18 -10.70
C GLN A 48 -14.13 -4.03 -9.91
N TRP A 49 -12.96 -4.25 -9.32
CA TRP A 49 -12.24 -3.20 -8.58
C TRP A 49 -11.88 -2.00 -9.46
N VAL A 50 -11.36 -2.24 -10.69
CA VAL A 50 -11.04 -1.17 -11.65
C VAL A 50 -12.28 -0.36 -12.02
N ASN A 51 -13.40 -1.02 -12.26
CA ASN A 51 -14.68 -0.36 -12.61
C ASN A 51 -15.22 0.47 -11.43
N GLN A 52 -15.13 -0.04 -10.22
CA GLN A 52 -15.57 0.65 -9.01
C GLN A 52 -14.70 1.86 -8.68
N ASN A 53 -13.39 1.71 -8.71
CA ASN A 53 -12.44 2.75 -8.30
C ASN A 53 -12.01 3.66 -9.47
N ARG A 54 -12.34 3.30 -10.71
CA ARG A 54 -11.97 4.07 -11.93
C ARG A 54 -10.45 4.29 -12.05
N ALA A 55 -9.68 3.36 -11.53
CA ALA A 55 -8.21 3.35 -11.54
C ALA A 55 -7.71 1.90 -11.68
N VAL A 56 -6.53 1.70 -12.24
CA VAL A 56 -5.85 0.41 -12.20
C VAL A 56 -5.03 0.33 -10.91
N PRO A 57 -5.17 -0.73 -10.08
CA PRO A 57 -4.41 -0.84 -8.85
C PRO A 57 -2.91 -0.62 -9.06
N GLY A 58 -2.34 0.32 -8.33
CA GLY A 58 -0.92 0.64 -8.37
C GLY A 58 -0.45 1.51 -9.53
N VAL A 59 -1.33 1.90 -10.48
CA VAL A 59 -0.93 2.74 -11.62
C VAL A 59 -1.84 3.96 -11.79
N GLY A 60 -3.13 3.85 -11.63
CA GLY A 60 -4.06 4.96 -11.77
C GLY A 60 -4.70 5.03 -13.16
N PHE A 61 -4.27 5.98 -14.00
CA PHE A 61 -4.89 6.23 -15.30
C PHE A 61 -4.78 5.05 -16.26
N TYR A 62 -5.88 4.73 -16.96
CA TYR A 62 -5.95 3.68 -17.96
C TYR A 62 -6.93 4.03 -19.07
N LYS A 63 -6.80 3.34 -20.20
CA LYS A 63 -7.80 3.30 -21.26
C LYS A 63 -8.41 1.91 -21.33
N VAL A 64 -9.67 1.84 -21.75
CA VAL A 64 -10.30 0.55 -22.03
C VAL A 64 -9.80 0.06 -23.39
N PHE A 65 -9.31 -1.18 -23.41
CA PHE A 65 -8.67 -1.75 -24.60
C PHE A 65 -9.60 -2.67 -25.40
N LYS A 66 -10.53 -3.39 -24.73
CA LYS A 66 -11.49 -4.27 -25.38
C LYS A 66 -12.92 -3.71 -25.34
N LYS A 67 -13.73 -4.03 -26.35
CA LYS A 67 -15.12 -3.56 -26.47
C LYS A 67 -16.02 -3.97 -25.30
N ASP A 68 -15.70 -5.12 -24.68
CA ASP A 68 -16.39 -5.65 -23.50
C ASP A 68 -15.97 -4.98 -22.17
N LEU A 69 -15.14 -3.94 -22.24
CA LEU A 69 -14.60 -3.20 -21.09
C LEU A 69 -13.75 -4.05 -20.12
N SER A 70 -13.38 -5.27 -20.51
CA SER A 70 -12.71 -6.23 -19.66
C SER A 70 -11.20 -6.08 -19.60
N ALA A 71 -10.59 -5.36 -20.55
CA ALA A 71 -9.14 -5.19 -20.65
C ALA A 71 -8.75 -3.72 -20.56
N GLN A 72 -7.65 -3.45 -19.86
CA GLN A 72 -7.09 -2.15 -19.60
C GLN A 72 -5.75 -1.99 -20.35
N ASP A 73 -5.55 -0.80 -20.88
CA ASP A 73 -4.30 -0.33 -21.48
C ASP A 73 -3.79 0.84 -20.65
N TYR A 74 -2.57 0.74 -20.12
CA TYR A 74 -2.02 1.75 -19.24
C TYR A 74 -0.50 1.84 -19.33
N PHE A 75 0.00 3.04 -19.13
CA PHE A 75 1.41 3.35 -19.10
C PHE A 75 1.88 3.60 -17.67
N ASP A 76 2.90 2.86 -17.22
CA ASP A 76 3.54 3.06 -15.92
C ASP A 76 4.91 3.70 -16.15
N ALA A 77 5.00 5.00 -15.84
CA ALA A 77 6.21 5.80 -15.95
C ALA A 77 6.68 6.22 -14.58
N ARG A 78 7.92 5.87 -14.23
CA ARG A 78 8.54 6.22 -12.96
C ARG A 78 9.95 6.72 -13.19
N GLY A 79 10.36 7.68 -12.37
CA GLY A 79 11.72 8.17 -12.45
C GLY A 79 12.07 9.07 -11.29
N TYR A 80 13.33 9.00 -10.87
CA TYR A 80 13.85 9.85 -9.82
C TYR A 80 15.34 10.11 -10.04
N PHE A 81 15.81 11.17 -9.44
CA PHE A 81 17.22 11.40 -9.24
C PHE A 81 17.54 11.51 -7.74
N THR A 82 18.76 11.14 -7.39
CA THR A 82 19.29 11.25 -6.04
C THR A 82 20.52 12.14 -6.06
N PHE A 83 20.67 12.94 -5.04
CA PHE A 83 21.82 13.80 -4.85
C PHE A 83 22.32 13.75 -3.41
N ASN A 84 23.59 13.40 -3.23
CA ASN A 84 24.25 13.48 -1.92
C ASN A 84 24.75 14.92 -1.73
N ALA A 85 24.02 15.71 -0.96
CA ALA A 85 24.33 17.11 -0.71
C ALA A 85 25.45 17.30 0.32
N ALA A 86 25.51 16.41 1.29
CA ALA A 86 26.50 16.42 2.35
C ALA A 86 26.71 15.01 2.89
N LYS A 87 27.78 14.76 3.66
CA LYS A 87 28.11 13.44 4.22
C LYS A 87 26.93 12.70 4.87
N PHE A 88 25.96 13.43 5.38
CA PHE A 88 24.84 12.90 6.18
C PHE A 88 23.48 13.13 5.55
N ILE A 89 23.38 13.81 4.41
CA ILE A 89 22.11 14.28 3.84
C ILE A 89 22.03 13.87 2.37
N ASP A 90 21.04 13.03 2.08
CA ASP A 90 20.67 12.60 0.73
C ASP A 90 19.33 13.20 0.34
N PHE A 91 19.25 13.79 -0.84
CA PHE A 91 18.02 14.22 -1.48
C PHE A 91 17.60 13.22 -2.56
N GLN A 92 16.31 12.98 -2.67
CA GLN A 92 15.70 12.27 -3.78
C GLN A 92 14.47 13.03 -4.25
N PHE A 93 14.40 13.32 -5.53
CA PHE A 93 13.25 13.97 -6.16
C PHE A 93 12.82 13.15 -7.37
N GLY A 94 11.51 12.97 -7.56
CA GLY A 94 11.00 12.22 -8.69
C GLY A 94 9.53 11.89 -8.61
N TYR A 95 9.10 11.05 -9.54
CA TYR A 95 7.78 10.48 -9.62
C TYR A 95 7.89 8.96 -9.49
N ASP A 96 7.57 8.43 -8.32
CA ASP A 96 7.67 7.00 -8.00
C ASP A 96 6.86 6.68 -6.75
N LYS A 97 6.92 5.44 -6.30
CA LYS A 97 6.32 4.96 -5.06
C LYS A 97 7.27 5.08 -3.88
N ASN A 98 6.71 5.31 -2.72
CA ASN A 98 7.44 5.32 -1.45
C ASN A 98 6.81 4.32 -0.48
N PHE A 99 7.63 3.75 0.40
CA PHE A 99 7.21 2.80 1.40
C PHE A 99 7.87 3.12 2.75
N ILE A 100 7.10 3.12 3.83
CA ILE A 100 7.60 3.31 5.20
C ILE A 100 7.10 2.14 6.04
N GLY A 101 8.00 1.19 6.36
CA GLY A 101 7.65 0.00 7.13
C GLY A 101 8.67 -1.13 6.99
N ASN A 102 8.43 -2.23 7.70
CA ASN A 102 9.28 -3.43 7.70
C ASN A 102 8.52 -4.69 7.27
N GLY A 103 7.20 -4.59 7.10
CA GLY A 103 6.29 -5.67 6.75
C GLY A 103 6.11 -5.91 5.26
N TYR A 104 5.20 -6.80 4.95
CA TYR A 104 4.65 -6.98 3.60
C TYR A 104 3.68 -5.85 3.24
N ARG A 105 2.89 -5.41 4.23
CA ARG A 105 2.05 -4.22 4.19
C ARG A 105 2.68 -3.09 5.00
N SER A 106 2.12 -1.91 4.91
CA SER A 106 2.39 -0.81 5.82
C SER A 106 1.11 -0.08 6.20
N LEU A 107 1.04 0.37 7.46
CA LEU A 107 -0.01 1.24 7.98
C LEU A 107 0.39 2.72 7.95
N PHE A 108 1.63 3.05 7.57
CA PHE A 108 2.13 4.42 7.46
C PHE A 108 2.09 4.93 6.02
N LEU A 109 2.81 4.26 5.13
CA LEU A 109 2.83 4.53 3.70
C LEU A 109 3.18 3.26 2.94
N SER A 110 2.34 2.89 1.98
CA SER A 110 2.48 1.69 1.16
C SER A 110 2.82 2.05 -0.30
N ASP A 111 3.56 1.18 -0.96
CA ASP A 111 3.83 1.22 -2.39
C ASP A 111 2.74 0.55 -3.24
N TRP A 112 1.61 0.19 -2.62
CA TRP A 112 0.49 -0.45 -3.32
C TRP A 112 -0.23 0.51 -4.26
N GLY A 113 -0.46 1.77 -3.84
CA GLY A 113 -1.16 2.78 -4.63
C GLY A 113 -0.38 3.28 -5.85
N ASN A 114 -0.88 4.31 -6.51
CA ASN A 114 -0.23 4.95 -7.66
C ASN A 114 1.05 5.67 -7.25
N SER A 115 1.96 5.86 -8.22
CA SER A 115 3.14 6.74 -8.08
C SER A 115 2.72 8.20 -7.93
N ASN A 116 3.54 9.00 -7.26
CA ASN A 116 3.30 10.42 -7.03
C ASN A 116 4.60 11.22 -7.16
N LEU A 117 4.47 12.51 -7.41
CA LEU A 117 5.61 13.42 -7.32
C LEU A 117 6.02 13.57 -5.86
N PHE A 118 7.33 13.49 -5.59
CA PHE A 118 7.82 13.61 -4.23
C PHE A 118 9.20 14.26 -4.15
N LEU A 119 9.46 14.89 -3.00
CA LEU A 119 10.78 15.26 -2.50
C LEU A 119 11.03 14.49 -1.21
N LYS A 120 12.11 13.73 -1.16
CA LYS A 120 12.55 13.00 0.02
C LYS A 120 13.92 13.46 0.47
N ILE A 121 14.06 13.73 1.76
CA ILE A 121 15.33 14.10 2.40
C ILE A 121 15.62 13.04 3.44
N ASN A 122 16.77 12.37 3.32
CA ASN A 122 17.25 11.43 4.32
C ASN A 122 18.48 11.99 5.03
N THR A 123 18.38 12.14 6.34
CA THR A 123 19.49 12.57 7.20
C THR A 123 19.92 11.40 8.08
N ARG A 124 21.19 10.99 7.97
CA ARG A 124 21.75 9.89 8.76
C ARG A 124 22.90 10.39 9.62
N ILE A 125 22.68 10.43 10.91
CA ILE A 125 23.68 10.89 11.89
C ILE A 125 23.74 9.89 13.04
N TRP A 126 24.92 9.36 13.32
CA TRP A 126 25.15 8.40 14.38
C TRP A 126 24.26 7.15 14.23
N LYS A 127 23.33 6.90 15.17
CA LYS A 127 22.35 5.81 15.15
C LYS A 127 20.99 6.22 14.59
N LEU A 128 20.81 7.51 14.26
CA LEU A 128 19.58 8.08 13.81
C LEU A 128 19.49 8.08 12.28
N ASN A 129 18.31 7.74 11.77
CA ASN A 129 17.93 7.97 10.40
C ASN A 129 16.62 8.75 10.38
N TYR A 130 16.66 9.95 9.82
CA TYR A 130 15.52 10.85 9.75
C TYR A 130 15.14 11.08 8.29
N GLN A 131 13.94 10.64 7.93
CA GLN A 131 13.37 10.81 6.61
C GLN A 131 12.26 11.86 6.66
N ASN A 132 12.37 12.84 5.78
CA ASN A 132 11.30 13.79 5.46
C ASN A 132 10.82 13.49 4.05
N LEU A 133 9.51 13.42 3.85
CA LEU A 133 8.88 13.09 2.58
C LEU A 133 7.74 14.04 2.31
N PHE A 134 7.83 14.79 1.22
CA PHE A 134 6.83 15.74 0.76
C PHE A 134 6.27 15.26 -0.56
N MET A 135 4.93 15.22 -0.70
CA MET A 135 4.27 14.62 -1.85
C MET A 135 3.17 15.53 -2.40
N GLU A 136 3.08 15.57 -3.73
CA GLU A 136 1.91 16.07 -4.43
C GLU A 136 1.02 14.90 -4.84
N LEU A 137 -0.26 15.00 -4.55
CA LEU A 137 -1.23 13.93 -4.66
C LEU A 137 -2.49 14.41 -5.38
N MET A 138 -3.29 13.46 -5.87
CA MET A 138 -4.62 13.70 -6.43
C MET A 138 -5.68 13.20 -5.45
N PRO A 139 -6.73 13.98 -5.17
CA PRO A 139 -7.87 13.51 -4.39
C PRO A 139 -8.74 12.56 -5.19
N GLN A 140 -9.89 12.21 -4.65
CA GLN A 140 -10.91 11.44 -5.34
C GLN A 140 -11.43 12.20 -6.58
N PHE A 141 -11.58 11.51 -7.70
CA PHE A 141 -12.06 12.08 -8.95
C PHE A 141 -13.02 11.13 -9.69
N THR A 142 -13.80 11.71 -10.58
CA THR A 142 -14.59 10.97 -11.58
C THR A 142 -13.83 10.97 -12.91
N LYS A 143 -13.81 9.84 -13.61
CA LYS A 143 -13.12 9.72 -14.91
C LYS A 143 -13.99 10.30 -16.04
N ASN A 144 -14.23 11.62 -16.02
CA ASN A 144 -15.07 12.29 -17.01
C ASN A 144 -14.37 13.54 -17.55
N GLY A 145 -14.19 13.59 -18.87
CA GLY A 145 -13.72 14.76 -19.62
C GLY A 145 -12.23 15.11 -19.43
N ASP A 146 -11.82 16.13 -20.15
CA ASP A 146 -10.45 16.68 -20.15
C ASP A 146 -10.40 17.88 -19.17
N SER A 147 -10.49 17.61 -17.87
CA SER A 147 -10.41 18.64 -16.84
C SER A 147 -9.19 18.44 -15.97
N LEU A 148 -8.59 19.55 -15.53
CA LEU A 148 -7.48 19.51 -14.57
C LEU A 148 -7.97 18.92 -13.23
N LEU A 149 -7.32 17.85 -12.77
CA LEU A 149 -7.62 17.26 -11.48
C LEU A 149 -7.15 18.20 -10.35
N LYS A 150 -7.97 18.30 -9.31
CA LYS A 150 -7.58 19.00 -8.07
C LYS A 150 -6.32 18.35 -7.48
N ARG A 151 -5.57 19.11 -6.71
CA ARG A 151 -4.39 18.63 -5.99
C ARG A 151 -4.60 18.66 -4.50
N LYS A 152 -3.91 17.77 -3.83
CA LYS A 152 -3.68 17.78 -2.39
C LYS A 152 -2.25 17.39 -2.12
N TYR A 153 -1.82 17.51 -0.90
CA TYR A 153 -0.43 17.33 -0.52
C TYR A 153 -0.33 16.46 0.71
N ALA A 154 0.84 15.87 0.89
CA ALA A 154 1.19 15.20 2.13
C ALA A 154 2.61 15.57 2.54
N ALA A 155 2.82 15.66 3.83
CA ALA A 155 4.13 15.77 4.44
C ALA A 155 4.26 14.68 5.51
N MET A 156 5.38 13.95 5.51
CA MET A 156 5.60 12.82 6.41
C MET A 156 7.01 12.87 6.98
N HIS A 157 7.13 12.54 8.27
CA HIS A 157 8.39 12.37 8.97
C HIS A 157 8.50 10.94 9.49
N HIS A 158 9.68 10.35 9.35
CA HIS A 158 10.00 9.08 9.99
C HIS A 158 11.40 9.16 10.63
N LEU A 159 11.43 9.20 11.94
CA LEU A 159 12.66 9.21 12.72
C LEU A 159 12.89 7.82 13.30
N SER A 160 13.91 7.12 12.85
CA SER A 160 14.26 5.81 13.40
C SER A 160 15.65 5.79 14.02
N MET A 161 15.79 4.97 15.06
CA MET A 161 17.04 4.81 15.82
C MET A 161 17.38 3.34 16.00
N ASN A 162 18.63 2.98 15.69
CA ASN A 162 19.19 1.69 16.10
C ASN A 162 19.59 1.75 17.57
N VAL A 163 18.63 1.45 18.47
CA VAL A 163 18.84 1.46 19.93
C VAL A 163 19.97 0.50 20.30
N THR A 164 19.90 -0.71 19.73
CA THR A 164 20.95 -1.73 19.83
C THR A 164 21.29 -2.26 18.43
N LYS A 165 22.25 -3.22 18.33
CA LYS A 165 22.57 -3.89 17.06
C LYS A 165 21.42 -4.75 16.51
N TRP A 166 20.49 -5.14 17.35
CA TRP A 166 19.37 -6.01 17.00
C TRP A 166 18.02 -5.33 17.04
N LEU A 167 17.89 -4.14 17.66
CA LEU A 167 16.61 -3.42 17.87
C LEU A 167 16.65 -2.04 17.22
N ASN A 168 15.70 -1.79 16.33
CA ASN A 168 15.40 -0.47 15.76
C ASN A 168 14.01 -0.04 16.19
N ILE A 169 13.85 1.22 16.56
CA ILE A 169 12.57 1.85 16.92
C ILE A 169 12.41 3.09 16.05
N GLY A 170 11.23 3.30 15.50
CA GLY A 170 10.87 4.44 14.67
C GLY A 170 9.65 5.19 15.19
N LEU A 171 9.68 6.50 15.04
CA LEU A 171 8.55 7.40 15.23
C LEU A 171 8.12 7.92 13.87
N PHE A 172 6.83 7.91 13.62
CA PHE A 172 6.21 8.37 12.38
C PHE A 172 5.20 9.48 12.67
N GLU A 173 5.16 10.47 11.83
CA GLU A 173 4.03 11.39 11.72
C GLU A 173 3.77 11.72 10.25
N GLY A 174 2.52 12.02 9.93
CA GLY A 174 2.11 12.41 8.59
C GLY A 174 0.90 13.31 8.63
N VAL A 175 0.82 14.21 7.67
CA VAL A 175 -0.33 15.09 7.49
C VAL A 175 -0.75 15.09 6.04
N MET A 176 -2.07 14.99 5.82
CA MET A 176 -2.73 15.20 4.53
C MET A 176 -3.44 16.54 4.55
N PHE A 177 -3.20 17.37 3.56
CA PHE A 177 -3.82 18.68 3.46
C PHE A 177 -4.18 19.04 2.02
N GLY A 178 -5.38 19.57 1.85
CA GLY A 178 -5.86 20.17 0.62
C GLY A 178 -5.78 21.68 0.70
N ARG A 179 -5.20 22.32 -0.30
CA ARG A 179 -5.25 23.79 -0.48
C ARG A 179 -5.60 24.07 -1.92
N THR A 180 -6.33 25.15 -2.15
CA THR A 180 -6.62 25.57 -3.52
C THR A 180 -5.34 26.07 -4.16
N ASP A 181 -4.81 25.26 -5.07
CA ASP A 181 -3.71 25.60 -5.98
C ASP A 181 -2.34 25.96 -5.36
N HIS A 182 -2.09 25.64 -4.08
CA HIS A 182 -0.78 25.87 -3.48
C HIS A 182 -0.41 24.83 -2.42
N PHE A 183 0.88 24.63 -2.21
CA PHE A 183 1.44 23.89 -1.09
C PHE A 183 1.57 24.80 0.13
N ASP A 184 1.20 24.29 1.32
CA ASP A 184 1.39 25.02 2.57
C ASP A 184 2.83 24.85 3.07
N PHE A 185 3.64 25.90 2.93
CA PHE A 185 5.07 25.87 3.25
C PHE A 185 5.38 25.62 4.73
N GLN A 186 4.42 25.81 5.64
CA GLN A 186 4.61 25.51 7.06
C GLN A 186 4.88 24.00 7.28
N TYR A 187 4.34 23.14 6.43
CA TYR A 187 4.57 21.68 6.47
C TYR A 187 5.92 21.25 5.88
N LEU A 188 6.74 22.16 5.35
CA LEU A 188 8.13 21.86 4.99
C LEU A 188 9.09 21.89 6.18
N ASN A 189 8.65 22.33 7.36
CA ASN A 189 9.52 22.37 8.53
C ASN A 189 9.89 20.94 8.96
N PRO A 190 11.18 20.57 8.93
CA PRO A 190 11.59 19.19 9.18
C PRO A 190 11.73 18.86 10.68
N ILE A 191 11.43 19.75 11.59
CA ILE A 191 11.76 19.57 13.02
C ILE A 191 10.51 19.62 13.91
N ILE A 192 9.49 20.35 13.51
CA ILE A 192 8.29 20.60 14.31
C ILE A 192 7.26 19.47 14.07
N PHE A 193 6.62 19.00 15.14
CA PHE A 193 5.50 18.09 15.06
C PHE A 193 4.35 18.68 14.25
N TYR A 194 3.87 18.01 13.24
CA TYR A 194 2.79 18.47 12.35
C TYR A 194 1.50 18.78 13.08
N ARG A 195 1.20 18.10 14.18
CA ARG A 195 0.04 18.39 15.03
C ARG A 195 0.07 19.81 15.60
N HIS A 196 1.25 20.35 15.90
CA HIS A 196 1.39 21.75 16.35
C HIS A 196 1.11 22.73 15.21
N ILE A 197 1.63 22.46 14.02
CA ILE A 197 1.39 23.28 12.82
C ILE A 197 -0.10 23.26 12.47
N GLU A 198 -0.69 22.09 12.38
CA GLU A 198 -2.11 21.88 12.11
C GLU A 198 -2.99 22.71 13.07
N GLY A 199 -2.69 22.67 14.38
CA GLY A 199 -3.38 23.50 15.38
C GLY A 199 -3.22 25.00 15.15
N SER A 200 -2.05 25.45 14.67
CA SER A 200 -1.78 26.87 14.42
C SER A 200 -2.50 27.42 13.18
N VAL A 201 -2.82 26.58 12.21
CA VAL A 201 -3.59 26.96 10.99
C VAL A 201 -5.10 26.71 11.11
N GLY A 202 -5.59 26.32 12.30
CA GLY A 202 -7.03 26.15 12.57
C GLY A 202 -7.52 24.71 12.51
N SER A 203 -6.61 23.74 12.45
CA SER A 203 -6.91 22.28 12.47
C SER A 203 -7.85 21.76 11.36
N PRO A 204 -7.65 22.15 10.10
CA PRO A 204 -8.48 21.66 8.99
C PRO A 204 -7.97 20.35 8.40
N ASP A 205 -6.77 19.89 8.76
CA ASP A 205 -5.99 18.87 8.07
C ASP A 205 -6.07 17.51 8.79
N ASN A 206 -5.69 16.44 8.09
CA ASN A 206 -5.76 15.08 8.64
C ASN A 206 -4.34 14.64 9.05
N ALA A 207 -4.05 14.67 10.34
CA ALA A 207 -2.75 14.33 10.91
C ALA A 207 -2.78 12.97 11.61
N VAL A 208 -1.74 12.17 11.37
CA VAL A 208 -1.54 10.84 11.99
C VAL A 208 -0.18 10.76 12.63
N ALA A 209 -0.07 9.92 13.66
CA ALA A 209 1.18 9.59 14.33
C ALA A 209 1.36 8.07 14.42
N GLY A 210 2.60 7.60 14.55
CA GLY A 210 2.86 6.17 14.64
C GLY A 210 4.17 5.82 15.32
N LEU A 211 4.25 4.56 15.70
CA LEU A 211 5.43 3.91 16.25
C LEU A 211 5.71 2.65 15.45
N ASP A 212 6.95 2.42 15.07
CA ASP A 212 7.37 1.13 14.52
C ASP A 212 8.56 0.54 15.28
N VAL A 213 8.63 -0.78 15.23
CA VAL A 213 9.69 -1.56 15.87
C VAL A 213 10.15 -2.65 14.91
N LYS A 214 11.46 -2.86 14.86
CA LYS A 214 12.08 -4.01 14.18
C LYS A 214 13.15 -4.62 15.08
N ALA A 215 13.04 -5.94 15.30
CA ALA A 215 14.00 -6.70 16.10
C ALA A 215 14.54 -7.90 15.29
N ASN A 216 15.87 -8.01 15.18
CA ASN A 216 16.55 -9.15 14.57
C ASN A 216 17.09 -10.05 15.66
N VAL A 217 16.59 -11.27 15.78
CA VAL A 217 16.89 -12.19 16.88
C VAL A 217 17.54 -13.46 16.35
N ALA A 218 18.57 -13.94 17.06
CA ALA A 218 19.28 -15.20 16.77
C ALA A 218 19.73 -15.37 15.30
N LYS A 219 20.02 -14.28 14.59
CA LYS A 219 20.43 -14.23 13.16
C LYS A 219 19.44 -14.86 12.16
N LYS A 220 18.34 -15.43 12.60
CA LYS A 220 17.34 -16.14 11.77
C LYS A 220 15.94 -15.54 11.85
N PHE A 221 15.64 -14.80 12.90
CA PHE A 221 14.30 -14.23 13.10
C PHE A 221 14.35 -12.72 13.00
N GLN A 222 13.36 -12.17 12.31
CA GLN A 222 13.06 -10.74 12.34
C GLN A 222 11.62 -10.56 12.78
N PHE A 223 11.40 -9.85 13.87
CA PHE A 223 10.08 -9.41 14.30
C PHE A 223 9.90 -7.92 13.98
N TYR A 224 8.70 -7.53 13.63
CA TYR A 224 8.38 -6.14 13.35
C TYR A 224 6.93 -5.83 13.72
N GLY A 225 6.66 -4.56 13.93
CA GLY A 225 5.32 -4.07 14.22
C GLY A 225 5.19 -2.59 13.94
N GLN A 226 3.95 -2.16 13.71
CA GLN A 226 3.56 -0.76 13.59
C GLN A 226 2.32 -0.52 14.46
N LEU A 227 2.29 0.62 15.11
CA LEU A 227 1.10 1.22 15.73
C LEU A 227 0.85 2.56 15.03
N MET A 228 -0.33 2.74 14.47
CA MET A 228 -0.76 3.97 13.82
C MET A 228 -1.95 4.55 14.56
N LEU A 229 -1.89 5.83 14.86
CA LEU A 229 -2.91 6.62 15.55
C LEU A 229 -3.34 7.76 14.61
N ASP A 230 -4.61 7.81 14.26
CA ASP A 230 -5.22 8.89 13.49
C ASP A 230 -5.90 9.87 14.46
N GLU A 231 -6.97 9.48 15.12
CA GLU A 231 -7.50 10.19 16.28
C GLU A 231 -7.51 9.25 17.49
N PHE A 232 -7.03 9.73 18.63
CA PHE A 232 -6.93 8.91 19.82
C PHE A 232 -7.28 9.71 21.06
N ILE A 233 -8.42 9.40 21.66
CA ILE A 233 -8.88 9.99 22.90
C ILE A 233 -8.87 8.93 23.98
N LEU A 234 -7.86 8.94 24.85
CA LEU A 234 -7.63 7.91 25.87
C LEU A 234 -8.85 7.64 26.75
N SER A 235 -9.58 8.70 27.13
CA SER A 235 -10.81 8.55 27.93
C SER A 235 -11.90 7.79 27.18
N LYS A 236 -12.05 8.03 25.89
CA LYS A 236 -13.01 7.30 25.05
C LYS A 236 -12.60 5.85 24.83
N VAL A 237 -11.31 5.58 24.62
CA VAL A 237 -10.82 4.18 24.50
C VAL A 237 -11.15 3.37 25.74
N LYS A 238 -11.06 3.96 26.94
CA LYS A 238 -11.35 3.28 28.23
C LYS A 238 -12.84 3.15 28.48
N ASN A 239 -13.62 4.20 28.26
CA ASN A 239 -15.02 4.27 28.66
C ASN A 239 -15.98 3.77 27.58
N ASP A 240 -15.60 3.93 26.31
CA ASP A 240 -16.39 3.47 25.16
C ASP A 240 -15.46 2.99 24.03
N PRO A 241 -14.95 1.75 24.10
CA PRO A 241 -14.05 1.21 23.07
C PRO A 241 -14.68 1.07 21.70
N THR A 242 -16.01 1.26 21.59
CA THR A 242 -16.75 1.19 20.31
C THR A 242 -16.97 2.56 19.66
N ASN A 243 -16.54 3.63 20.30
CA ASN A 243 -16.69 4.99 19.77
C ASN A 243 -15.91 5.16 18.46
N TRP A 244 -16.50 5.90 17.51
CA TRP A 244 -15.91 6.12 16.18
C TRP A 244 -14.58 6.86 16.22
N THR A 245 -14.36 7.74 17.20
CA THR A 245 -13.12 8.52 17.36
C THR A 245 -11.92 7.66 17.76
N ASN A 246 -12.11 6.39 18.10
CA ASN A 246 -11.03 5.46 18.36
C ASN A 246 -10.42 4.97 17.04
N LYS A 247 -9.77 5.86 16.29
CA LYS A 247 -9.16 5.61 14.99
C LYS A 247 -7.70 5.23 15.13
N PHE A 248 -7.42 3.94 15.04
CA PHE A 248 -6.05 3.41 15.08
C PHE A 248 -5.93 2.08 14.34
N GLY A 249 -4.71 1.72 14.02
CA GLY A 249 -4.37 0.42 13.45
C GLY A 249 -3.07 -0.12 14.01
N PHE A 250 -2.89 -1.44 13.97
CA PHE A 250 -1.63 -2.08 14.32
C PHE A 250 -1.29 -3.23 13.39
N GLN A 251 0.00 -3.43 13.19
CA GLN A 251 0.61 -4.49 12.44
C GLN A 251 1.58 -5.24 13.34
N LEU A 252 1.57 -6.57 13.24
CA LEU A 252 2.59 -7.43 13.84
C LEU A 252 3.02 -8.46 12.81
N GLY A 253 4.32 -8.73 12.73
CA GLY A 253 4.82 -9.73 11.82
C GLY A 253 6.16 -10.31 12.21
N GLY A 254 6.47 -11.44 11.58
CA GLY A 254 7.73 -12.14 11.78
C GLY A 254 8.22 -12.81 10.51
N LYS A 255 9.55 -12.85 10.33
CA LYS A 255 10.25 -13.58 9.27
C LYS A 255 11.18 -14.59 9.90
N TYR A 256 11.20 -15.79 9.36
CA TYR A 256 12.10 -16.88 9.77
C TYR A 256 12.93 -17.31 8.57
N ILE A 257 14.21 -16.99 8.59
CA ILE A 257 15.18 -17.25 7.51
C ILE A 257 15.80 -18.63 7.71
N ASP A 258 16.00 -19.39 6.63
CA ASP A 258 16.44 -20.78 6.66
C ASP A 258 15.62 -21.60 7.66
N ALA A 259 14.31 -21.55 7.52
CA ALA A 259 13.36 -22.12 8.45
C ALA A 259 13.60 -23.61 8.67
N PHE A 260 13.54 -24.03 9.94
CA PHE A 260 13.79 -25.42 10.35
C PHE A 260 15.14 -25.98 9.92
N GLY A 261 16.13 -25.11 9.59
CA GLY A 261 17.43 -25.51 9.09
C GLY A 261 17.48 -25.83 7.59
N VAL A 262 16.36 -25.67 6.88
CA VAL A 262 16.28 -25.84 5.43
C VAL A 262 16.84 -24.58 4.76
N LYS A 263 17.96 -24.73 4.05
CA LYS A 263 18.62 -23.61 3.38
C LYS A 263 17.72 -22.97 2.32
N ASN A 264 17.69 -21.63 2.29
CA ASN A 264 16.89 -20.81 1.37
C ASN A 264 15.36 -21.03 1.50
N LEU A 265 14.89 -21.55 2.61
CA LEU A 265 13.46 -21.58 2.94
C LEU A 265 13.15 -20.45 3.92
N ASP A 266 12.45 -19.42 3.45
CA ASP A 266 12.06 -18.27 4.26
C ASP A 266 10.53 -18.28 4.46
N LEU A 267 10.12 -18.10 5.70
CA LEU A 267 8.74 -17.99 6.10
C LEU A 267 8.47 -16.57 6.62
N GLN A 268 7.29 -16.05 6.32
CA GLN A 268 6.82 -14.78 6.87
C GLN A 268 5.35 -14.90 7.26
N VAL A 269 5.02 -14.39 8.43
CA VAL A 269 3.63 -14.24 8.89
C VAL A 269 3.43 -12.80 9.29
N GLU A 270 2.28 -12.24 8.93
CA GLU A 270 1.92 -10.86 9.26
C GLU A 270 0.43 -10.76 9.59
N MET A 271 0.09 -9.93 10.55
CA MET A 271 -1.26 -9.58 10.91
C MET A 271 -1.41 -8.06 10.89
N ASN A 272 -2.46 -7.58 10.23
CA ASN A 272 -2.85 -6.18 10.14
C ASN A 272 -4.27 -6.01 10.68
N ARG A 273 -4.50 -5.02 11.52
CA ARG A 273 -5.84 -4.69 12.00
C ARG A 273 -5.99 -3.18 12.05
N VAL A 274 -7.05 -2.68 11.41
CA VAL A 274 -7.37 -1.25 11.33
C VAL A 274 -8.82 -1.05 11.73
N ARG A 275 -9.04 -0.10 12.63
CA ARG A 275 -10.38 0.23 13.11
C ARG A 275 -11.22 0.98 12.09
N PRO A 276 -12.56 0.97 12.26
CA PRO A 276 -13.46 1.82 11.47
C PRO A 276 -13.05 3.30 11.47
N PHE A 277 -13.31 3.99 10.37
CA PHE A 277 -13.07 5.43 10.15
C PHE A 277 -11.60 5.87 10.13
N THR A 278 -10.65 4.99 10.45
CA THR A 278 -9.22 5.28 10.35
C THR A 278 -8.89 5.71 8.92
N TYR A 279 -8.05 6.74 8.75
CA TYR A 279 -7.63 7.34 7.47
C TYR A 279 -8.70 8.21 6.77
N SER A 280 -9.93 8.22 7.24
CA SER A 280 -10.98 9.09 6.72
C SER A 280 -11.06 10.41 7.48
N HIS A 281 -11.51 11.46 6.79
CA HIS A 281 -11.65 12.80 7.35
C HIS A 281 -13.03 13.38 7.01
N TYR A 282 -13.47 14.44 7.73
CA TYR A 282 -14.74 15.12 7.41
C TYR A 282 -14.70 15.77 6.02
N ASP A 283 -13.58 16.39 5.68
CA ASP A 283 -13.27 16.82 4.33
C ASP A 283 -12.56 15.69 3.58
N THR A 284 -13.23 15.12 2.59
CA THR A 284 -12.73 13.96 1.84
C THR A 284 -11.48 14.24 1.02
N ILE A 285 -11.11 15.52 0.80
CA ILE A 285 -9.83 15.87 0.18
C ILE A 285 -8.68 15.40 1.06
N ASN A 286 -8.83 15.49 2.39
CA ASN A 286 -7.78 15.17 3.36
C ASN A 286 -7.72 13.68 3.77
N ASN A 287 -8.50 12.80 3.15
CA ASN A 287 -8.40 11.35 3.35
C ASN A 287 -7.02 10.82 2.90
N PHE A 288 -6.54 9.73 3.52
CA PHE A 288 -5.27 9.08 3.16
C PHE A 288 -5.36 8.27 1.86
N THR A 289 -5.65 8.97 0.77
CA THR A 289 -5.88 8.42 -0.56
C THR A 289 -5.08 9.18 -1.61
N HIS A 290 -4.77 8.52 -2.71
CA HIS A 290 -4.16 9.10 -3.90
C HIS A 290 -4.73 8.43 -5.15
N TYR A 291 -5.22 9.24 -6.11
CA TYR A 291 -5.68 8.76 -7.40
C TYR A 291 -6.71 7.62 -7.28
N ASN A 292 -7.75 7.82 -6.47
CA ASN A 292 -8.80 6.83 -6.15
C ASN A 292 -8.30 5.53 -5.50
N GLN A 293 -7.16 5.56 -4.84
CA GLN A 293 -6.57 4.39 -4.19
C GLN A 293 -6.11 4.75 -2.76
N PRO A 294 -6.18 3.80 -1.81
CA PRO A 294 -5.54 3.98 -0.51
C PRO A 294 -4.02 4.17 -0.64
N MET A 295 -3.44 5.08 0.13
CA MET A 295 -1.99 5.27 0.20
C MET A 295 -1.30 4.38 1.23
N VAL A 296 -2.08 3.75 2.07
CA VAL A 296 -1.64 2.92 3.19
C VAL A 296 -1.92 1.45 2.87
N HIS A 297 -2.74 0.79 3.64
CA HIS A 297 -3.12 -0.59 3.38
C HIS A 297 -4.18 -0.68 2.27
N PRO A 298 -4.11 -1.65 1.32
CA PRO A 298 -5.08 -1.79 0.21
C PRO A 298 -6.53 -1.88 0.66
N LEU A 299 -6.78 -2.48 1.82
CA LEU A 299 -8.13 -2.64 2.39
C LEU A 299 -8.67 -1.35 3.04
N GLY A 300 -7.87 -0.28 3.18
CA GLY A 300 -8.29 0.96 3.84
C GLY A 300 -8.49 0.80 5.33
N ALA A 301 -9.75 0.78 5.80
CA ALA A 301 -10.11 0.68 7.21
C ALA A 301 -11.14 -0.42 7.48
N ASN A 302 -11.49 -0.62 8.77
CA ASN A 302 -12.52 -1.55 9.25
C ASN A 302 -12.26 -3.01 8.87
N PHE A 303 -11.01 -3.47 9.00
CA PHE A 303 -10.60 -4.83 8.63
C PHE A 303 -9.62 -5.47 9.61
N GLN A 304 -9.51 -6.80 9.52
CA GLN A 304 -8.38 -7.58 10.03
C GLN A 304 -7.91 -8.54 8.94
N GLU A 305 -6.59 -8.56 8.72
CA GLU A 305 -5.92 -9.38 7.70
C GLU A 305 -4.83 -10.24 8.34
N TRP A 306 -4.67 -11.45 7.84
CA TRP A 306 -3.57 -12.37 8.11
C TRP A 306 -2.90 -12.76 6.80
N ILE A 307 -1.57 -12.70 6.77
CA ILE A 307 -0.77 -13.04 5.60
C ILE A 307 0.26 -14.09 5.99
N GLY A 308 0.33 -15.18 5.25
CA GLY A 308 1.39 -16.17 5.29
C GLY A 308 2.14 -16.19 3.98
N ILE A 309 3.47 -16.14 4.00
CA ILE A 309 4.34 -16.17 2.81
C ILE A 309 5.42 -17.22 2.99
N VAL A 310 5.62 -18.02 1.96
CA VAL A 310 6.72 -18.96 1.80
C VAL A 310 7.55 -18.57 0.59
N ARG A 311 8.86 -18.43 0.78
CA ARG A 311 9.84 -18.26 -0.30
C ARG A 311 10.84 -19.38 -0.18
N TYR A 312 11.02 -20.14 -1.27
CA TYR A 312 11.92 -21.28 -1.26
C TYR A 312 12.72 -21.37 -2.55
N GLN A 313 14.01 -21.51 -2.42
CA GLN A 313 14.92 -21.78 -3.54
C GLN A 313 15.60 -23.14 -3.33
N PRO A 314 14.94 -24.25 -3.72
CA PRO A 314 15.45 -25.60 -3.48
C PRO A 314 16.73 -25.89 -4.26
N PHE A 315 16.83 -25.37 -5.47
CA PHE A 315 17.97 -25.52 -6.37
C PHE A 315 18.32 -24.18 -7.04
N PRO A 316 19.54 -23.98 -7.53
CA PRO A 316 19.88 -22.84 -8.36
C PRO A 316 18.87 -22.68 -9.50
N LYS A 317 18.46 -21.43 -9.76
CA LYS A 317 17.48 -21.06 -10.83
C LYS A 317 16.02 -21.46 -10.60
N TRP A 318 15.68 -22.22 -9.55
CA TRP A 318 14.30 -22.57 -9.24
C TRP A 318 13.81 -21.79 -8.02
N TYR A 319 12.69 -21.12 -8.17
CA TYR A 319 12.07 -20.30 -7.13
C TYR A 319 10.63 -20.70 -6.94
N LEU A 320 10.27 -21.04 -5.72
CA LEU A 320 8.90 -21.25 -5.27
C LEU A 320 8.46 -20.06 -4.41
N TYR A 321 7.32 -19.51 -4.73
CA TYR A 321 6.67 -18.49 -3.95
C TYR A 321 5.23 -18.92 -3.67
N ALA A 322 4.84 -18.96 -2.39
CA ALA A 322 3.46 -19.17 -2.00
C ALA A 322 3.03 -18.06 -1.03
N ARG A 323 1.79 -17.63 -1.16
CA ARG A 323 1.17 -16.64 -0.29
C ARG A 323 -0.28 -17.01 -0.04
N ALA A 324 -0.70 -16.92 1.22
CA ALA A 324 -2.10 -16.99 1.64
C ALA A 324 -2.45 -15.70 2.36
N ILE A 325 -3.55 -15.07 1.97
CA ILE A 325 -4.14 -13.90 2.62
C ILE A 325 -5.55 -14.30 3.06
N TYR A 326 -5.83 -14.11 4.33
CA TYR A 326 -7.16 -14.20 4.89
C TYR A 326 -7.52 -12.86 5.52
N TYR A 327 -8.65 -12.30 5.14
CA TYR A 327 -9.14 -11.11 5.80
C TYR A 327 -10.66 -11.11 5.95
N TYR A 328 -11.12 -10.35 6.93
CA TYR A 328 -12.49 -9.86 6.96
C TYR A 328 -12.50 -8.34 7.06
N LYS A 329 -13.49 -7.74 6.40
CA LYS A 329 -13.70 -6.29 6.33
C LYS A 329 -15.18 -5.99 6.48
N GLY A 330 -15.51 -4.95 7.26
CA GLY A 330 -16.87 -4.40 7.27
C GLY A 330 -17.05 -3.45 6.10
N LEU A 331 -18.06 -3.72 5.29
CA LEU A 331 -18.44 -2.90 4.15
C LEU A 331 -19.51 -1.88 4.54
N ASP A 332 -19.40 -0.70 3.96
CA ASP A 332 -20.42 0.33 4.03
C ASP A 332 -21.55 0.01 3.04
N SER A 333 -22.76 0.43 3.34
CA SER A 333 -23.88 0.41 2.39
C SER A 333 -24.14 1.83 1.84
N ALA A 334 -25.03 1.91 0.86
CA ALA A 334 -25.44 3.20 0.30
C ALA A 334 -25.97 4.17 1.37
N ASN A 335 -26.71 3.64 2.36
CA ASN A 335 -27.40 4.40 3.39
C ASN A 335 -26.69 4.41 4.75
N ALA A 336 -25.59 3.63 4.94
CA ALA A 336 -24.94 3.49 6.23
C ALA A 336 -23.41 3.46 6.07
N ASN A 337 -22.73 4.36 6.79
CA ASN A 337 -21.28 4.43 6.87
C ASN A 337 -20.81 3.75 8.16
N PHE A 338 -20.11 2.62 8.01
CA PHE A 338 -19.49 1.86 9.09
C PHE A 338 -17.98 2.07 9.15
N GLY A 339 -17.44 3.02 8.38
CA GLY A 339 -16.03 3.38 8.36
C GLY A 339 -15.13 2.38 7.64
N GLY A 340 -15.67 1.62 6.68
CA GLY A 340 -14.91 0.71 5.83
C GLY A 340 -14.36 1.39 4.59
N ASP A 341 -15.05 2.39 4.08
CA ASP A 341 -14.68 3.16 2.89
C ASP A 341 -14.00 4.48 3.30
N ILE A 342 -12.70 4.53 3.16
CA ILE A 342 -11.88 5.70 3.52
C ILE A 342 -12.06 6.89 2.56
N PHE A 343 -12.80 6.73 1.46
CA PHE A 343 -13.17 7.82 0.54
C PHE A 343 -14.38 8.60 1.02
N ARG A 344 -15.13 8.09 2.00
CA ARG A 344 -16.30 8.74 2.57
C ARG A 344 -15.94 9.60 3.77
N SER A 345 -16.67 10.72 3.90
CA SER A 345 -16.57 11.56 5.10
C SER A 345 -17.06 10.79 6.33
N TYR A 346 -16.31 10.86 7.43
CA TYR A 346 -16.76 10.25 8.69
C TYR A 346 -18.02 10.93 9.27
N ASN A 347 -18.38 12.14 8.81
CA ASN A 347 -19.61 12.81 9.21
C ASN A 347 -20.89 12.13 8.71
N SER A 348 -20.78 11.22 7.72
CA SER A 348 -21.90 10.39 7.26
C SER A 348 -22.14 9.13 8.11
N ARG A 349 -21.48 8.99 9.27
CA ARG A 349 -21.75 7.92 10.25
C ARG A 349 -23.17 8.06 10.83
N LEU A 350 -23.75 6.94 11.23
CA LEU A 350 -25.11 6.92 11.79
C LEU A 350 -25.15 7.15 13.31
N THR A 351 -24.12 6.73 14.04
CA THR A 351 -24.07 6.77 15.49
C THR A 351 -22.68 7.23 15.96
N GLU A 352 -22.57 7.58 17.24
CA GLU A 352 -21.26 7.89 17.85
C GLU A 352 -20.52 6.62 18.32
N SER A 353 -21.26 5.55 18.59
CA SER A 353 -20.72 4.32 19.20
C SER A 353 -21.31 3.07 18.55
N GLY A 354 -20.76 1.89 18.90
CA GLY A 354 -21.18 0.60 18.35
C GLY A 354 -20.24 0.06 17.25
N TYR A 355 -19.18 0.79 16.90
CA TYR A 355 -18.26 0.39 15.85
C TYR A 355 -17.17 -0.56 16.34
N LYS A 356 -17.13 -1.74 15.74
CA LYS A 356 -16.09 -2.76 15.92
C LYS A 356 -15.48 -3.09 14.57
N VAL A 357 -14.29 -3.65 14.55
CA VAL A 357 -13.69 -4.14 13.31
C VAL A 357 -14.57 -5.22 12.69
N GLY A 358 -14.97 -5.02 11.43
CA GLY A 358 -15.94 -5.85 10.73
C GLY A 358 -17.40 -5.38 10.85
N SER A 359 -17.68 -4.20 11.48
CA SER A 359 -19.05 -3.62 11.51
C SER A 359 -19.54 -3.29 10.11
N GLY A 360 -20.84 -3.46 9.87
CA GLY A 360 -21.47 -3.36 8.55
C GLY A 360 -21.64 -4.74 7.92
N ASN A 361 -21.80 -4.80 6.61
CA ASN A 361 -21.84 -6.06 5.88
C ASN A 361 -20.43 -6.69 5.88
N LYS A 362 -20.28 -7.80 6.56
CA LYS A 362 -18.95 -8.40 6.72
C LYS A 362 -18.56 -9.22 5.49
N LEU A 363 -17.56 -8.73 4.77
CA LEU A 363 -16.90 -9.45 3.68
C LEU A 363 -15.74 -10.27 4.25
N THR A 364 -15.72 -11.57 3.95
CA THR A 364 -14.61 -12.47 4.29
C THR A 364 -13.96 -12.96 3.00
N VAL A 365 -12.62 -12.88 2.92
CA VAL A 365 -11.87 -13.28 1.73
C VAL A 365 -10.70 -14.17 2.11
N ILE A 366 -10.51 -15.24 1.32
CA ILE A 366 -9.28 -16.05 1.29
C ILE A 366 -8.70 -15.92 -0.11
N ASN A 367 -7.43 -15.53 -0.21
CA ASN A 367 -6.70 -15.40 -1.47
C ASN A 367 -5.37 -16.14 -1.35
N THR A 368 -5.19 -17.21 -2.12
CA THR A 368 -3.99 -18.04 -2.11
C THR A 368 -3.33 -18.00 -3.49
N LEU A 369 -2.03 -17.75 -3.52
CA LEU A 369 -1.20 -17.74 -4.71
C LEU A 369 -0.05 -18.71 -4.54
N ILE A 370 0.18 -19.57 -5.54
CA ILE A 370 1.39 -20.39 -5.67
C ILE A 370 2.02 -20.04 -7.01
N ASN A 371 3.30 -19.78 -7.02
CA ASN A 371 4.05 -19.47 -8.23
C ASN A 371 5.39 -20.20 -8.24
N ILE A 372 5.71 -20.85 -9.35
CA ILE A 372 6.99 -21.50 -9.61
C ILE A 372 7.66 -20.74 -10.75
N SER A 373 8.91 -20.37 -10.56
CA SER A 373 9.70 -19.64 -11.55
C SER A 373 11.02 -20.38 -11.80
N TYR A 374 11.36 -20.55 -13.06
CA TYR A 374 12.65 -21.10 -13.51
C TYR A 374 13.43 -20.03 -14.26
N GLU A 375 14.61 -19.69 -13.76
CA GLU A 375 15.53 -18.74 -14.40
C GLU A 375 16.36 -19.42 -15.49
N PHE A 376 15.90 -19.32 -16.73
CA PHE A 376 16.60 -19.92 -17.88
C PHE A 376 17.94 -19.25 -18.16
N ARG A 377 17.94 -17.90 -18.20
CA ARG A 377 19.13 -17.02 -18.27
C ARG A 377 18.97 -15.92 -17.24
N GLN A 378 20.00 -15.16 -17.01
CA GLN A 378 19.99 -14.05 -16.06
C GLN A 378 18.77 -13.14 -16.31
N ASN A 379 17.90 -13.00 -15.30
CA ASN A 379 16.66 -12.24 -15.32
C ASN A 379 15.61 -12.67 -16.37
N LEU A 380 15.78 -13.81 -17.05
CA LEU A 380 14.78 -14.41 -17.93
C LEU A 380 14.12 -15.61 -17.25
N PHE A 381 12.87 -15.46 -16.87
CA PHE A 381 12.11 -16.46 -16.12
C PHE A 381 10.97 -17.04 -16.96
N PHE A 382 10.80 -18.36 -16.86
CA PHE A 382 9.55 -19.03 -17.16
C PHE A 382 8.76 -19.19 -15.87
N GLU A 383 7.49 -18.81 -15.87
CA GLU A 383 6.68 -18.79 -14.67
C GLU A 383 5.38 -19.54 -14.88
N ALA A 384 4.98 -20.32 -13.86
CA ALA A 384 3.68 -20.95 -13.77
C ALA A 384 3.06 -20.55 -12.43
N GLY A 385 1.81 -20.11 -12.44
CA GLY A 385 1.12 -19.65 -11.25
C GLY A 385 -0.31 -20.17 -11.15
N MET A 386 -0.76 -20.41 -9.95
CA MET A 386 -2.14 -20.73 -9.61
C MET A 386 -2.61 -19.80 -8.49
N MET A 387 -3.78 -19.19 -8.67
CA MET A 387 -4.43 -18.38 -7.65
C MET A 387 -5.83 -18.92 -7.39
N LEU A 388 -6.15 -19.05 -6.11
CA LEU A 388 -7.47 -19.40 -5.62
C LEU A 388 -7.97 -18.26 -4.73
N ARG A 389 -9.15 -17.71 -5.03
CA ARG A 389 -9.78 -16.66 -4.23
C ARG A 389 -11.23 -17.04 -3.97
N ARG A 390 -11.61 -16.97 -2.71
CA ARG A 390 -13.00 -17.10 -2.27
C ARG A 390 -13.38 -15.85 -1.50
N ALA A 391 -14.50 -15.22 -1.89
CA ALA A 391 -15.05 -14.07 -1.22
C ALA A 391 -16.51 -14.35 -0.86
N LYS A 392 -16.89 -14.02 0.38
CA LYS A 392 -18.25 -14.21 0.90
C LYS A 392 -18.67 -13.01 1.72
N GLU A 393 -19.84 -12.47 1.43
CA GLU A 393 -20.47 -11.38 2.20
C GLU A 393 -21.57 -11.95 3.11
N GLU A 394 -21.43 -11.71 4.42
CA GLU A 394 -22.41 -12.13 5.41
C GLU A 394 -23.67 -11.25 5.26
N GLY A 395 -24.86 -11.86 5.29
CA GLY A 395 -26.14 -11.15 5.25
C GLY A 395 -26.76 -10.98 3.86
N THR A 396 -25.97 -10.93 2.78
CA THR A 396 -26.50 -10.86 1.39
C THR A 396 -26.57 -12.22 0.72
N GLY A 397 -25.84 -13.19 1.21
CA GLY A 397 -25.67 -14.50 0.58
C GLY A 397 -24.76 -14.47 -0.66
N TRP A 398 -24.13 -13.31 -0.95
CA TRP A 398 -23.21 -13.19 -2.06
C TRP A 398 -21.90 -13.97 -1.79
N GLU A 399 -21.51 -14.79 -2.75
CA GLU A 399 -20.28 -15.57 -2.73
C GLU A 399 -19.68 -15.64 -4.13
N GLU A 400 -18.37 -15.41 -4.24
CA GLU A 400 -17.60 -15.56 -5.47
C GLU A 400 -16.38 -16.46 -5.23
N ASN A 401 -16.15 -17.36 -6.16
CA ASN A 401 -15.02 -18.26 -6.17
C ASN A 401 -14.24 -18.10 -7.47
N HIS A 402 -12.97 -17.75 -7.36
CA HIS A 402 -12.08 -17.57 -8.50
C HIS A 402 -10.94 -18.58 -8.44
N SER A 403 -10.74 -19.32 -9.52
CA SER A 403 -9.61 -20.22 -9.72
C SER A 403 -8.91 -19.82 -11.01
N MET A 404 -7.69 -19.34 -10.90
CA MET A 404 -6.89 -18.84 -12.02
C MET A 404 -5.61 -19.65 -12.15
N PHE A 405 -5.30 -20.05 -13.37
CA PHE A 405 -4.01 -20.62 -13.74
C PHE A 405 -3.35 -19.72 -14.79
N ASN A 406 -2.06 -19.47 -14.65
CA ASN A 406 -1.30 -18.67 -15.61
C ASN A 406 0.06 -19.26 -15.94
N LEU A 407 0.52 -18.99 -17.16
CA LEU A 407 1.86 -19.26 -17.65
C LEU A 407 2.45 -17.97 -18.21
N GLY A 408 3.74 -17.76 -18.04
CA GLY A 408 4.38 -16.55 -18.51
C GLY A 408 5.87 -16.63 -18.71
N ILE A 409 6.35 -15.64 -19.45
CA ILE A 409 7.77 -15.34 -19.61
C ILE A 409 8.00 -13.93 -19.10
N ARG A 410 9.00 -13.76 -18.25
CA ARG A 410 9.36 -12.45 -17.70
C ARG A 410 10.86 -12.18 -17.87
N LEU A 411 11.17 -11.06 -18.51
CA LEU A 411 12.54 -10.60 -18.72
C LEU A 411 12.68 -9.19 -18.14
N ASN A 412 13.48 -9.02 -17.09
CA ASN A 412 13.78 -7.71 -16.44
C ASN A 412 12.55 -6.86 -16.06
N MET A 413 11.37 -7.47 -15.92
CA MET A 413 10.10 -6.80 -15.62
C MET A 413 9.64 -7.06 -14.20
N PHE A 414 8.89 -6.12 -13.63
CA PHE A 414 8.19 -6.31 -12.37
C PHE A 414 7.08 -7.35 -12.50
N LYS A 415 6.88 -8.14 -11.46
CA LYS A 415 5.77 -9.08 -11.39
C LYS A 415 4.49 -8.36 -10.98
N ARG A 416 3.42 -8.53 -11.75
CA ARG A 416 2.08 -8.10 -11.36
C ARG A 416 1.53 -9.02 -10.27
N ASP A 417 0.93 -8.45 -9.25
CA ASP A 417 0.37 -9.18 -8.12
C ASP A 417 -1.04 -8.67 -7.78
N TYR A 418 -1.99 -9.62 -7.65
CA TYR A 418 -3.39 -9.38 -7.28
C TYR A 418 -3.57 -9.73 -5.79
N ASN A 419 -3.12 -8.85 -4.92
CA ASN A 419 -2.99 -9.09 -3.48
C ASN A 419 -3.95 -8.29 -2.60
N PHE A 420 -5.14 -7.97 -3.12
CA PHE A 420 -6.16 -7.17 -2.46
C PHE A 420 -7.53 -7.85 -2.44
#